data_955b1d164697cff5c6598a39a4e264eb
#
_entry.id   955b1d164697cff5c6598a39a4e264eb
#
_cell.length_a   1.000
_cell.length_b   1.000
_cell.length_c   1.000
_cell.angle_alpha   90.00
_cell.angle_beta   90.00
_cell.angle_gamma   90.00
#
_symmetry.space_group_name_H-M   'P 1'
#
loop_
_entity.id
_entity.type
_entity.pdbx_description
1 polymer ?
#
loop_
_entity_poly.entity_id
_entity_poly.type
_entity_poly.pdbx_seq_one_letter_code
_entity_poly.pdbx_strand_id
1 'polypeptide(L)'
;MKRIPLCLVMAAFFILSSCGSEYKVFPKHTTCGYNNGAVKVSKSIKNLDINIDSGKLLIYCWDNDEIKYEAKYVARGNKSDEDLQKQLKKYSVKSNQKEKTTYIIVSYDGKIKKPQDYYSEVKLMVPRTIKNISIKQDVGSILIEDKFEGNIIGDVDSVNTEIKAMNGKLNWKCDIGNFRLGSGKLLRDSTVNIKAGNISSKSECEINSQYVFKTGAGNVELSFPQDSNVTVDSYGTLQNNQFTGIEGNVKVKAATDMGKISVNGY
;
A
#
# COMPACT_ATOMS: atom_id res chain seq x y z
N MET A 1 -58.12 -15.05 38.37
CA MET A 1 -58.10 -15.40 36.92
C MET A 1 -58.41 -14.14 36.14
N LYS A 2 -57.41 -13.48 35.58
CA LYS A 2 -57.60 -12.31 34.69
C LYS A 2 -56.98 -12.65 33.33
N ARG A 3 -57.83 -12.64 32.32
CA ARG A 3 -57.52 -12.91 30.92
C ARG A 3 -56.78 -11.74 30.31
N ILE A 4 -55.65 -11.98 29.68
CA ILE A 4 -54.87 -11.02 28.89
C ILE A 4 -55.46 -11.01 27.47
N PRO A 5 -55.82 -9.84 26.91
CA PRO A 5 -56.26 -9.77 25.53
C PRO A 5 -55.07 -9.82 24.58
N LEU A 6 -55.22 -10.66 23.58
CA LEU A 6 -54.33 -10.80 22.43
C LEU A 6 -54.40 -9.54 21.56
N CYS A 7 -53.35 -8.72 21.59
CA CYS A 7 -53.20 -7.59 20.67
C CYS A 7 -52.84 -8.12 19.30
N LEU A 8 -53.78 -8.01 18.38
CA LEU A 8 -53.63 -8.21 16.95
C LEU A 8 -52.72 -7.14 16.39
N VAL A 9 -51.49 -7.46 16.00
CA VAL A 9 -50.61 -6.54 15.25
C VAL A 9 -51.06 -6.61 13.81
N MET A 10 -51.85 -5.64 13.39
CA MET A 10 -52.11 -5.35 11.97
C MET A 10 -50.80 -4.86 11.35
N ALA A 11 -50.17 -5.73 10.58
CA ALA A 11 -49.13 -5.31 9.63
C ALA A 11 -49.81 -4.55 8.50
N ALA A 12 -49.75 -3.23 8.55
CA ALA A 12 -50.14 -2.38 7.44
C ALA A 12 -49.08 -2.53 6.34
N PHE A 13 -49.42 -3.30 5.32
CA PHE A 13 -48.70 -3.30 4.06
C PHE A 13 -48.91 -1.93 3.39
N PHE A 14 -47.97 -1.02 3.60
CA PHE A 14 -47.81 0.11 2.73
C PHE A 14 -47.29 -0.39 1.38
N ILE A 15 -48.19 -0.62 0.47
CA ILE A 15 -47.85 -0.71 -0.96
C ILE A 15 -47.52 0.73 -1.37
N LEU A 16 -46.23 1.10 -1.19
CA LEU A 16 -45.67 2.23 -1.90
C LEU A 16 -45.64 1.81 -3.36
N SER A 17 -46.60 2.26 -4.11
CA SER A 17 -46.51 2.38 -5.54
C SER A 17 -45.37 3.36 -5.83
N SER A 18 -44.15 2.85 -5.82
CA SER A 18 -42.96 3.50 -6.33
C SER A 18 -43.23 3.75 -7.78
N CYS A 19 -43.53 5.02 -8.11
CA CYS A 19 -43.45 5.52 -9.46
C CYS A 19 -42.03 5.12 -9.95
N GLY A 20 -41.97 4.10 -10.79
CA GLY A 20 -40.73 3.56 -11.32
C GLY A 20 -40.07 4.61 -12.21
N SER A 21 -39.27 5.46 -11.63
CA SER A 21 -38.18 6.05 -12.38
C SER A 21 -37.27 4.90 -12.74
N GLU A 22 -37.40 4.38 -13.94
CA GLU A 22 -36.37 3.52 -14.54
C GLU A 22 -35.04 4.26 -14.41
N TYR A 23 -34.26 3.93 -13.41
CA TYR A 23 -32.86 4.27 -13.38
C TYR A 23 -32.21 3.53 -14.56
N LYS A 24 -32.16 4.18 -15.71
CA LYS A 24 -31.34 3.72 -16.82
C LYS A 24 -29.92 3.68 -16.32
N VAL A 25 -29.49 2.52 -15.86
CA VAL A 25 -28.08 2.25 -15.58
C VAL A 25 -27.39 2.24 -16.93
N PHE A 26 -26.94 3.41 -17.37
CA PHE A 26 -26.10 3.48 -18.56
C PHE A 26 -24.84 2.66 -18.29
N PRO A 27 -24.47 1.74 -19.18
CA PRO A 27 -23.25 0.98 -19.03
C PRO A 27 -22.08 1.97 -18.94
N LYS A 28 -21.26 1.83 -17.90
CA LYS A 28 -20.05 2.64 -17.78
C LYS A 28 -19.09 2.27 -18.90
N HIS A 29 -18.79 3.21 -19.76
CA HIS A 29 -17.70 3.07 -20.73
C HIS A 29 -16.35 3.10 -20.01
N THR A 30 -15.39 2.35 -20.55
CA THR A 30 -14.01 2.33 -20.04
C THR A 30 -13.08 2.58 -21.20
N THR A 31 -12.27 3.60 -21.06
CA THR A 31 -11.27 3.98 -22.04
C THR A 31 -9.90 3.99 -21.41
N CYS A 32 -8.88 3.54 -22.15
CA CYS A 32 -7.51 3.46 -21.68
C CYS A 32 -6.57 4.31 -22.55
N GLY A 33 -5.57 4.89 -21.91
CA GLY A 33 -4.42 5.53 -22.54
C GLY A 33 -3.13 4.88 -22.06
N TYR A 34 -2.06 5.02 -22.82
CA TYR A 34 -0.76 4.41 -22.48
C TYR A 34 0.35 5.43 -22.64
N ASN A 35 1.34 5.33 -21.79
CA ASN A 35 2.58 6.09 -21.87
C ASN A 35 3.74 5.21 -21.41
N ASN A 36 4.82 5.18 -22.14
CA ASN A 36 6.01 4.39 -21.84
C ASN A 36 7.26 5.21 -22.11
N GLY A 37 8.29 4.92 -21.38
CA GLY A 37 9.58 5.55 -21.55
C GLY A 37 10.66 4.89 -20.71
N ALA A 38 11.87 5.37 -20.92
CA ALA A 38 13.03 4.91 -20.17
C ALA A 38 13.94 6.08 -19.83
N VAL A 39 14.63 5.97 -18.70
CA VAL A 39 15.58 6.95 -18.21
C VAL A 39 16.90 6.24 -17.89
N LYS A 40 17.95 6.53 -18.63
CA LYS A 40 19.28 5.95 -18.34
C LYS A 40 19.76 6.39 -16.96
N VAL A 41 20.28 5.43 -16.20
CA VAL A 41 20.75 5.63 -14.83
C VAL A 41 22.27 5.43 -14.81
N SER A 42 23.00 6.51 -14.59
CA SER A 42 24.46 6.39 -14.41
C SER A 42 24.79 5.67 -13.10
N LYS A 43 26.00 5.11 -13.00
CA LYS A 43 26.47 4.38 -11.79
C LYS A 43 26.46 5.24 -10.52
N SER A 44 26.48 6.56 -10.64
CA SER A 44 26.43 7.50 -9.51
C SER A 44 25.02 7.68 -8.94
N ILE A 45 23.98 7.40 -9.71
CA ILE A 45 22.58 7.52 -9.27
C ILE A 45 22.22 6.28 -8.45
N LYS A 46 21.80 6.51 -7.20
CA LYS A 46 21.45 5.47 -6.24
C LYS A 46 20.03 5.63 -5.71
N ASN A 47 19.39 6.75 -5.98
CA ASN A 47 18.10 7.09 -5.40
C ASN A 47 17.03 7.17 -6.49
N LEU A 48 15.86 6.67 -6.18
CA LEU A 48 14.65 6.77 -6.98
C LEU A 48 13.54 7.37 -6.11
N ASP A 49 13.00 8.49 -6.54
CA ASP A 49 11.84 9.15 -5.92
C ASP A 49 10.62 8.99 -6.84
N ILE A 50 9.56 8.41 -6.29
CA ILE A 50 8.34 8.08 -7.01
C ILE A 50 7.19 8.83 -6.37
N ASN A 51 6.45 9.58 -7.16
CA ASN A 51 5.24 10.27 -6.73
C ASN A 51 4.07 9.93 -7.66
N ILE A 52 2.99 9.39 -7.10
CA ILE A 52 1.80 8.95 -7.85
C ILE A 52 0.55 9.46 -7.14
N ASP A 53 -0.30 10.23 -7.84
CA ASP A 53 -1.55 10.72 -7.26
C ASP A 53 -2.50 9.57 -6.94
N SER A 54 -2.76 8.68 -7.91
CA SER A 54 -3.65 7.55 -7.66
C SER A 54 -3.42 6.38 -8.61
N GLY A 55 -3.60 5.14 -8.09
CA GLY A 55 -3.57 3.94 -8.93
C GLY A 55 -2.78 2.78 -8.37
N LYS A 56 -2.28 1.95 -9.25
CA LYS A 56 -1.47 0.78 -8.92
C LYS A 56 -0.02 1.01 -9.35
N LEU A 57 0.90 0.86 -8.41
CA LEU A 57 2.33 0.87 -8.66
C LEU A 57 2.89 -0.55 -8.56
N LEU A 58 3.55 -1.01 -9.62
CA LEU A 58 4.26 -2.28 -9.69
C LEU A 58 5.75 -1.99 -9.87
N ILE A 59 6.60 -2.50 -8.98
CA ILE A 59 8.06 -2.35 -9.07
C ILE A 59 8.70 -3.70 -9.26
N TYR A 60 9.49 -3.81 -10.32
CA TYR A 60 10.36 -4.95 -10.64
C TYR A 60 11.82 -4.51 -10.62
N CYS A 61 12.72 -5.37 -10.19
CA CYS A 61 14.15 -5.14 -10.24
C CYS A 61 14.77 -5.86 -11.43
N TRP A 62 15.68 -5.22 -12.16
CA TRP A 62 16.34 -5.83 -13.31
C TRP A 62 17.83 -5.48 -13.40
N ASP A 63 18.54 -6.21 -14.24
CA ASP A 63 19.98 -6.04 -14.45
C ASP A 63 20.25 -5.19 -15.73
N ASN A 64 19.69 -3.95 -15.74
CA ASN A 64 19.91 -3.01 -16.82
C ASN A 64 20.30 -1.65 -16.22
N ASP A 65 20.80 -0.72 -17.03
CA ASP A 65 21.25 0.63 -16.63
C ASP A 65 20.19 1.72 -16.86
N GLU A 66 18.93 1.34 -17.02
CA GLU A 66 17.83 2.29 -17.19
C GLU A 66 16.62 1.96 -16.29
N ILE A 67 15.91 2.99 -15.87
CA ILE A 67 14.57 2.83 -15.31
C ILE A 67 13.59 2.88 -16.46
N LYS A 68 12.89 1.78 -16.71
CA LYS A 68 11.81 1.72 -17.69
C LYS A 68 10.46 1.86 -17.00
N TYR A 69 9.56 2.66 -17.56
CA TYR A 69 8.19 2.74 -17.09
C TYR A 69 7.18 2.43 -18.18
N GLU A 70 6.10 1.76 -17.77
CA GLU A 70 4.91 1.50 -18.56
C GLU A 70 3.72 1.99 -17.73
N ALA A 71 3.04 3.02 -18.19
CA ALA A 71 1.87 3.59 -17.52
C ALA A 71 0.62 3.38 -18.39
N LYS A 72 -0.41 2.78 -17.80
CA LYS A 72 -1.74 2.67 -18.36
C LYS A 72 -2.66 3.58 -17.56
N TYR A 73 -3.36 4.45 -18.23
CA TYR A 73 -4.36 5.32 -17.64
C TYR A 73 -5.75 4.78 -17.93
N VAL A 74 -6.62 4.83 -16.96
CA VAL A 74 -7.99 4.34 -17.07
C VAL A 74 -8.95 5.45 -16.73
N ALA A 75 -9.90 5.70 -17.63
CA ALA A 75 -11.05 6.55 -17.39
C ALA A 75 -12.34 5.75 -17.59
N ARG A 76 -13.22 5.78 -16.60
CA ARG A 76 -14.51 5.07 -16.60
C ARG A 76 -15.63 6.03 -16.26
N GLY A 77 -16.76 5.92 -16.94
CA GLY A 77 -17.93 6.73 -16.64
C GLY A 77 -19.05 6.60 -17.64
N ASN A 78 -20.11 7.38 -17.42
CA ASN A 78 -21.27 7.45 -18.30
C ASN A 78 -21.13 8.53 -19.40
N LYS A 79 -19.91 9.04 -19.59
CA LYS A 79 -19.57 10.01 -20.62
C LYS A 79 -19.31 9.33 -21.95
N SER A 80 -19.32 10.09 -23.03
CA SER A 80 -18.89 9.59 -24.33
C SER A 80 -17.42 9.15 -24.31
N ASP A 81 -17.04 8.25 -25.22
CA ASP A 81 -15.63 7.83 -25.33
C ASP A 81 -14.72 9.02 -25.62
N GLU A 82 -15.19 9.99 -26.41
CA GLU A 82 -14.44 11.22 -26.70
C GLU A 82 -14.16 12.05 -25.43
N ASP A 83 -15.14 12.19 -24.53
CA ASP A 83 -14.98 12.91 -23.28
C ASP A 83 -14.07 12.14 -22.29
N LEU A 84 -14.15 10.82 -22.27
CA LEU A 84 -13.23 10.00 -21.50
C LEU A 84 -11.80 10.12 -22.04
N GLN A 85 -11.60 10.13 -23.35
CA GLN A 85 -10.30 10.37 -23.98
C GLN A 85 -9.73 11.75 -23.62
N LYS A 86 -10.55 12.79 -23.55
CA LYS A 86 -10.13 14.12 -23.08
C LYS A 86 -9.63 14.06 -21.62
N GLN A 87 -10.24 13.23 -20.77
CA GLN A 87 -9.77 13.05 -19.39
C GLN A 87 -8.42 12.31 -19.33
N LEU A 88 -8.23 11.30 -20.18
CA LEU A 88 -6.96 10.57 -20.24
C LEU A 88 -5.77 11.46 -20.62
N LYS A 89 -5.98 12.48 -21.44
CA LYS A 89 -4.95 13.46 -21.82
C LYS A 89 -4.45 14.32 -20.65
N LYS A 90 -5.14 14.30 -19.50
CA LYS A 90 -4.71 14.99 -18.27
C LYS A 90 -3.72 14.19 -17.45
N TYR A 91 -3.54 12.92 -17.76
CA TYR A 91 -2.48 12.12 -17.14
C TYR A 91 -1.13 12.43 -17.78
N SER A 92 -0.11 12.46 -16.98
CA SER A 92 1.27 12.60 -17.45
C SER A 92 2.22 11.76 -16.61
N VAL A 93 3.27 11.25 -17.25
CA VAL A 93 4.48 10.79 -16.58
C VAL A 93 5.58 11.79 -16.88
N LYS A 94 6.18 12.29 -15.83
CA LYS A 94 7.37 13.14 -15.93
C LYS A 94 8.53 12.41 -15.27
N SER A 95 9.66 12.39 -15.95
CA SER A 95 10.91 11.86 -15.41
C SER A 95 12.00 12.90 -15.52
N ASN A 96 12.77 13.06 -14.47
CA ASN A 96 13.96 13.89 -14.48
C ASN A 96 15.04 13.29 -13.58
N GLN A 97 16.25 13.81 -13.72
CA GLN A 97 17.38 13.45 -12.86
C GLN A 97 18.00 14.71 -12.31
N LYS A 98 18.25 14.71 -11.01
CA LYS A 98 18.95 15.76 -10.33
C LYS A 98 19.91 15.15 -9.32
N GLU A 99 21.18 15.54 -9.37
CA GLU A 99 22.23 15.01 -8.50
C GLU A 99 22.34 13.48 -8.57
N LYS A 100 22.05 12.77 -7.47
CA LYS A 100 22.10 11.30 -7.38
C LYS A 100 20.72 10.65 -7.39
N THR A 101 19.68 11.38 -7.80
CA THR A 101 18.29 10.97 -7.73
C THR A 101 17.60 11.02 -9.09
N THR A 102 16.90 9.96 -9.43
CA THR A 102 15.91 9.95 -10.51
C THR A 102 14.53 10.15 -9.91
N TYR A 103 13.74 11.02 -10.52
CA TYR A 103 12.36 11.32 -10.13
C TYR A 103 11.40 10.75 -11.19
N ILE A 104 10.37 10.05 -10.76
CA ILE A 104 9.24 9.60 -11.58
C ILE A 104 7.97 10.16 -10.96
N ILE A 105 7.29 11.03 -11.69
CA ILE A 105 6.07 11.67 -11.23
C ILE A 105 4.94 11.27 -12.18
N VAL A 106 3.91 10.63 -11.63
CA VAL A 106 2.69 10.26 -12.36
C VAL A 106 1.54 11.08 -11.79
N SER A 107 1.05 12.02 -12.57
CA SER A 107 0.05 12.98 -12.09
C SER A 107 -1.14 13.07 -13.02
N TYR A 108 -2.27 13.48 -12.44
CA TYR A 108 -3.49 13.80 -13.14
C TYR A 108 -3.81 15.30 -12.97
N ASP A 109 -3.72 16.05 -14.07
CA ASP A 109 -4.08 17.48 -14.08
C ASP A 109 -5.59 17.67 -14.15
N GLY A 110 -6.27 17.42 -13.04
CA GLY A 110 -7.71 17.55 -12.92
C GLY A 110 -8.21 17.24 -11.51
N LYS A 111 -9.49 17.54 -11.25
CA LYS A 111 -10.12 17.16 -9.99
C LYS A 111 -10.60 15.70 -10.06
N ILE A 112 -9.95 14.81 -9.34
CA ILE A 112 -10.40 13.42 -9.19
C ILE A 112 -11.55 13.41 -8.18
N LYS A 113 -12.80 13.34 -8.68
CA LYS A 113 -13.99 13.23 -7.82
C LYS A 113 -14.27 11.78 -7.38
N LYS A 114 -13.81 10.82 -8.20
CA LYS A 114 -14.03 9.38 -8.00
C LYS A 114 -12.77 8.62 -8.40
N PRO A 115 -11.87 8.33 -7.48
CA PRO A 115 -10.60 7.63 -7.78
C PRO A 115 -10.77 6.28 -8.48
N GLN A 116 -11.90 5.59 -8.22
CA GLN A 116 -12.21 4.32 -8.89
C GLN A 116 -12.57 4.48 -10.38
N ASP A 117 -12.92 5.68 -10.81
CA ASP A 117 -13.26 5.97 -12.21
C ASP A 117 -12.07 6.56 -13.01
N TYR A 118 -11.04 7.06 -12.31
CA TYR A 118 -9.85 7.67 -12.90
C TYR A 118 -8.62 7.24 -12.12
N TYR A 119 -7.81 6.36 -12.67
CA TYR A 119 -6.60 5.86 -12.01
C TYR A 119 -5.51 5.49 -13.01
N SER A 120 -4.31 5.31 -12.53
CA SER A 120 -3.18 4.82 -13.30
C SER A 120 -2.74 3.41 -12.85
N GLU A 121 -2.24 2.62 -13.78
CA GLU A 121 -1.48 1.40 -13.51
C GLU A 121 -0.06 1.64 -14.01
N VAL A 122 0.90 1.71 -13.11
CA VAL A 122 2.29 2.04 -13.43
C VAL A 122 3.18 0.86 -13.09
N LYS A 123 3.91 0.39 -14.09
CA LYS A 123 4.94 -0.63 -13.94
C LYS A 123 6.30 0.04 -14.10
N LEU A 124 7.15 -0.15 -13.12
CA LEU A 124 8.54 0.31 -13.14
C LEU A 124 9.48 -0.88 -13.13
N MET A 125 10.43 -0.89 -14.04
CA MET A 125 11.59 -1.78 -14.02
C MET A 125 12.78 -0.98 -13.53
N VAL A 126 13.29 -1.31 -12.35
CA VAL A 126 14.27 -0.51 -11.60
C VAL A 126 15.61 -1.25 -11.58
N PRO A 127 16.72 -0.60 -11.98
CA PRO A 127 18.04 -1.19 -11.88
C PRO A 127 18.39 -1.64 -10.47
N ARG A 128 18.99 -2.79 -10.31
CA ARG A 128 19.50 -3.28 -9.00
C ARG A 128 20.61 -2.38 -8.42
N THR A 129 21.14 -1.46 -9.21
CA THR A 129 22.09 -0.44 -8.76
C THR A 129 21.45 0.66 -7.95
N ILE A 130 20.14 0.86 -8.04
CA ILE A 130 19.36 1.73 -7.16
C ILE A 130 19.32 1.09 -5.77
N LYS A 131 19.63 1.90 -4.75
CA LYS A 131 19.74 1.44 -3.35
C LYS A 131 18.76 2.12 -2.41
N ASN A 132 18.14 3.21 -2.86
CA ASN A 132 17.15 3.92 -2.05
C ASN A 132 15.94 4.24 -2.92
N ILE A 133 14.76 3.81 -2.47
CA ILE A 133 13.48 4.15 -3.08
C ILE A 133 12.66 4.96 -2.08
N SER A 134 12.19 6.12 -2.51
CA SER A 134 11.20 6.93 -1.81
C SER A 134 9.90 6.91 -2.60
N ILE A 135 8.78 6.62 -1.93
CA ILE A 135 7.47 6.51 -2.57
C ILE A 135 6.47 7.40 -1.85
N LYS A 136 5.79 8.24 -2.62
CA LYS A 136 4.62 8.99 -2.21
C LYS A 136 3.44 8.59 -3.08
N GLN A 137 2.33 8.27 -2.45
CA GLN A 137 1.09 7.92 -3.17
C GLN A 137 -0.13 8.27 -2.33
N ASP A 138 -1.11 8.95 -2.93
CA ASP A 138 -2.31 9.35 -2.19
C ASP A 138 -3.30 8.18 -2.09
N VAL A 139 -3.61 7.50 -3.20
CA VAL A 139 -4.62 6.44 -3.20
C VAL A 139 -4.21 5.27 -4.10
N GLY A 140 -4.41 4.03 -3.62
CA GLY A 140 -4.26 2.85 -4.49
C GLY A 140 -3.54 1.67 -3.88
N SER A 141 -2.60 1.10 -4.63
CA SER A 141 -1.80 -0.03 -4.16
C SER A 141 -0.38 -0.01 -4.69
N ILE A 142 0.53 -0.52 -3.88
CA ILE A 142 1.95 -0.66 -4.21
C ILE A 142 2.32 -2.13 -4.08
N LEU A 143 2.99 -2.66 -5.09
CA LEU A 143 3.54 -4.00 -5.09
C LEU A 143 4.99 -3.98 -5.58
N ILE A 144 5.91 -4.38 -4.70
CA ILE A 144 7.30 -4.63 -5.05
C ILE A 144 7.45 -6.14 -5.22
N GLU A 145 7.57 -6.58 -6.48
CA GLU A 145 7.51 -8.00 -6.88
C GLU A 145 8.82 -8.74 -6.64
N ASP A 146 9.92 -8.09 -6.96
CA ASP A 146 11.23 -8.71 -6.81
C ASP A 146 11.88 -8.34 -5.48
N LYS A 147 12.83 -9.16 -5.04
CA LYS A 147 13.64 -8.85 -3.88
C LYS A 147 14.41 -7.55 -4.10
N PHE A 148 14.16 -6.58 -3.22
CA PHE A 148 14.86 -5.29 -3.22
C PHE A 148 16.01 -5.28 -2.22
N GLU A 149 17.20 -4.91 -2.71
CA GLU A 149 18.44 -4.82 -1.92
C GLU A 149 18.77 -3.35 -1.64
N GLY A 150 18.20 -2.79 -0.57
CA GLY A 150 18.38 -1.38 -0.21
C GLY A 150 17.29 -0.83 0.68
N ASN A 151 17.21 0.49 0.78
CA ASN A 151 16.31 1.17 1.69
C ASN A 151 15.02 1.60 0.98
N ILE A 152 13.89 1.45 1.68
CA ILE A 152 12.59 1.89 1.20
C ILE A 152 12.00 2.88 2.21
N ILE A 153 11.55 4.02 1.70
CA ILE A 153 10.79 5.01 2.46
C ILE A 153 9.44 5.17 1.78
N GLY A 154 8.36 4.98 2.51
CA GLY A 154 7.00 5.24 2.06
C GLY A 154 6.30 6.28 2.92
N ASP A 155 5.64 7.22 2.28
CA ASP A 155 4.76 8.21 2.91
C ASP A 155 3.49 8.27 2.06
N VAL A 156 2.48 7.50 2.48
CA VAL A 156 1.30 7.23 1.66
C VAL A 156 0.00 7.44 2.44
N ASP A 157 -1.07 7.83 1.75
CA ASP A 157 -2.32 8.14 2.42
C ASP A 157 -3.26 6.91 2.48
N SER A 158 -3.93 6.57 1.38
CA SER A 158 -4.92 5.48 1.33
C SER A 158 -4.43 4.36 0.40
N VAL A 159 -3.47 3.55 0.88
CA VAL A 159 -2.70 2.63 0.03
C VAL A 159 -2.48 1.27 0.70
N ASN A 160 -2.82 0.20 -0.02
CA ASN A 160 -2.39 -1.14 0.34
C ASN A 160 -1.01 -1.42 -0.24
N THR A 161 -0.10 -1.90 0.59
CA THR A 161 1.29 -2.14 0.20
C THR A 161 1.70 -3.58 0.43
N GLU A 162 2.30 -4.18 -0.57
CA GLU A 162 2.96 -5.47 -0.47
C GLU A 162 4.40 -5.38 -1.00
N ILE A 163 5.35 -5.77 -0.18
CA ILE A 163 6.74 -5.99 -0.55
C ILE A 163 7.01 -7.49 -0.46
N LYS A 164 7.24 -8.16 -1.59
CA LYS A 164 7.46 -9.61 -1.62
C LYS A 164 8.68 -10.01 -0.82
N ALA A 165 9.79 -9.30 -1.05
CA ALA A 165 11.02 -9.51 -0.31
C ALA A 165 11.90 -8.25 -0.29
N MET A 166 12.63 -8.03 0.81
CA MET A 166 13.65 -6.99 0.84
C MET A 166 14.79 -7.31 1.83
N ASN A 167 15.96 -6.74 1.54
CA ASN A 167 17.06 -6.66 2.49
C ASN A 167 17.48 -5.19 2.61
N GLY A 168 17.21 -4.58 3.76
CA GLY A 168 17.51 -3.18 3.94
C GLY A 168 16.70 -2.51 5.03
N LYS A 169 16.81 -1.19 5.10
CA LYS A 169 16.02 -0.38 6.04
C LYS A 169 14.67 -0.04 5.44
N LEU A 170 13.63 -0.17 6.26
CA LEU A 170 12.26 0.13 5.89
C LEU A 170 11.70 1.23 6.79
N ASN A 171 11.27 2.34 6.19
CA ASN A 171 10.52 3.38 6.90
C ASN A 171 9.20 3.61 6.17
N TRP A 172 8.11 3.13 6.75
CA TRP A 172 6.80 3.18 6.12
C TRP A 172 5.80 3.92 6.99
N LYS A 173 5.12 4.90 6.39
CA LYS A 173 3.98 5.61 6.98
C LYS A 173 2.79 5.49 6.05
N CYS A 174 1.62 5.17 6.61
CA CYS A 174 0.38 5.07 5.88
C CYS A 174 -0.78 5.56 6.75
N ASP A 175 -1.68 6.34 6.18
CA ASP A 175 -2.87 6.75 6.92
C ASP A 175 -3.90 5.62 6.97
N ILE A 176 -4.29 5.07 5.81
CA ILE A 176 -5.29 4.00 5.73
C ILE A 176 -4.79 2.95 4.73
N GLY A 177 -4.69 1.69 5.16
CA GLY A 177 -4.30 0.60 4.27
C GLY A 177 -3.57 -0.51 4.99
N ASN A 178 -3.38 -1.63 4.31
CA ASN A 178 -2.65 -2.76 4.85
C ASN A 178 -1.21 -2.75 4.34
N PHE A 179 -0.30 -3.17 5.19
CA PHE A 179 1.10 -3.36 4.84
C PHE A 179 1.49 -4.83 5.01
N ARG A 180 2.15 -5.37 4.00
CA ARG A 180 2.70 -6.73 4.02
C ARG A 180 4.16 -6.75 3.55
N LEU A 181 5.02 -7.33 4.37
CA LEU A 181 6.36 -7.78 3.99
C LEU A 181 6.39 -9.31 3.98
N GLY A 182 6.63 -9.90 2.81
CA GLY A 182 6.56 -11.35 2.61
C GLY A 182 7.79 -12.08 3.14
N SER A 183 8.99 -11.52 2.97
CA SER A 183 10.24 -12.10 3.46
C SER A 183 11.41 -11.11 3.43
N GLY A 184 12.54 -11.50 4.01
CA GLY A 184 13.81 -10.80 3.89
C GLY A 184 14.44 -10.44 5.23
N LYS A 185 15.39 -9.51 5.19
CA LYS A 185 16.11 -9.03 6.38
C LYS A 185 15.94 -7.54 6.54
N LEU A 186 15.34 -7.14 7.65
CA LEU A 186 15.25 -5.74 8.04
C LEU A 186 16.53 -5.30 8.76
N LEU A 187 17.07 -4.18 8.32
CA LEU A 187 18.19 -3.53 9.01
C LEU A 187 17.67 -2.60 10.12
N ARG A 188 18.58 -2.18 10.99
CA ARG A 188 18.30 -1.40 12.22
C ARG A 188 17.39 -0.19 11.96
N ASP A 189 16.62 0.15 12.97
CA ASP A 189 15.71 1.31 13.00
C ASP A 189 14.64 1.28 11.88
N SER A 190 14.26 0.08 11.42
CA SER A 190 13.13 -0.05 10.51
C SER A 190 11.81 0.20 11.25
N THR A 191 10.90 0.93 10.59
CA THR A 191 9.61 1.31 11.18
C THR A 191 8.47 1.12 10.18
N VAL A 192 7.32 0.64 10.67
CA VAL A 192 6.05 0.62 9.93
C VAL A 192 4.98 1.23 10.82
N ASN A 193 4.44 2.37 10.40
CA ASN A 193 3.41 3.09 11.13
C ASN A 193 2.17 3.27 10.24
N ILE A 194 1.03 2.77 10.70
CA ILE A 194 -0.26 2.88 10.00
C ILE A 194 -1.29 3.48 10.95
N LYS A 195 -2.09 4.43 10.51
CA LYS A 195 -3.17 4.95 11.37
C LYS A 195 -4.35 3.96 11.44
N ALA A 196 -4.75 3.39 10.28
CA ALA A 196 -5.82 2.38 10.23
C ALA A 196 -5.52 1.32 9.16
N GLY A 197 -5.40 0.05 9.59
CA GLY A 197 -5.10 -1.10 8.73
C GLY A 197 -4.21 -2.12 9.43
N ASN A 198 -3.97 -3.24 8.77
CA ASN A 198 -3.20 -4.32 9.33
C ASN A 198 -1.74 -4.27 8.89
N ILE A 199 -0.85 -4.71 9.77
CA ILE A 199 0.56 -4.91 9.49
C ILE A 199 0.85 -6.41 9.54
N SER A 200 1.44 -6.96 8.48
CA SER A 200 1.96 -8.32 8.45
C SER A 200 3.41 -8.28 7.98
N SER A 201 4.34 -8.80 8.77
CA SER A 201 5.76 -8.82 8.43
C SER A 201 6.37 -10.17 8.76
N LYS A 202 6.99 -10.79 7.75
CA LYS A 202 7.85 -11.97 7.92
C LYS A 202 9.27 -11.59 7.55
N SER A 203 10.17 -11.53 8.55
CA SER A 203 11.52 -11.02 8.31
C SER A 203 12.52 -11.51 9.35
N GLU A 204 13.77 -11.62 8.94
CA GLU A 204 14.90 -11.60 9.84
C GLU A 204 15.16 -10.17 10.32
N CYS A 205 15.80 -10.04 11.46
CA CYS A 205 16.22 -8.77 12.04
C CYS A 205 17.74 -8.73 12.23
N GLU A 206 18.30 -7.54 12.08
CA GLU A 206 19.71 -7.31 12.45
C GLU A 206 19.86 -7.31 13.97
N ILE A 207 20.93 -7.95 14.48
CA ILE A 207 21.23 -7.97 15.91
C ILE A 207 21.57 -6.56 16.44
N ASN A 208 21.36 -6.32 17.72
CA ASN A 208 21.58 -5.02 18.40
C ASN A 208 20.78 -3.87 17.75
N SER A 209 19.55 -4.14 17.37
CA SER A 209 18.71 -3.22 16.62
C SER A 209 17.33 -3.07 17.23
N GLN A 210 16.63 -1.97 16.83
CA GLN A 210 15.27 -1.69 17.27
C GLN A 210 14.34 -1.61 16.05
N TYR A 211 13.12 -2.10 16.23
CA TYR A 211 12.07 -2.12 15.19
C TYR A 211 10.77 -1.66 15.78
N VAL A 212 9.99 -0.94 14.99
CA VAL A 212 8.67 -0.44 15.41
C VAL A 212 7.63 -0.81 14.38
N PHE A 213 6.61 -1.55 14.81
CA PHE A 213 5.43 -1.87 14.02
C PHE A 213 4.19 -1.37 14.77
N LYS A 214 3.58 -0.32 14.27
CA LYS A 214 2.47 0.34 14.95
C LYS A 214 1.29 0.54 14.01
N THR A 215 0.09 0.19 14.47
CA THR A 215 -1.17 0.61 13.88
C THR A 215 -2.09 1.22 14.92
N GLY A 216 -2.92 2.21 14.56
CA GLY A 216 -3.94 2.72 15.46
C GLY A 216 -5.14 1.77 15.54
N ALA A 217 -5.69 1.38 14.39
CA ALA A 217 -6.80 0.44 14.29
C ALA A 217 -6.48 -0.67 13.30
N GLY A 218 -6.31 -1.91 13.80
CA GLY A 218 -5.95 -3.09 12.99
C GLY A 218 -5.05 -4.05 13.75
N ASN A 219 -4.71 -5.16 13.11
CA ASN A 219 -3.87 -6.18 13.71
C ASN A 219 -2.40 -6.00 13.32
N VAL A 220 -1.50 -6.42 14.21
CA VAL A 220 -0.06 -6.52 13.97
C VAL A 220 0.34 -7.99 14.04
N GLU A 221 0.74 -8.56 12.92
CA GLU A 221 1.23 -9.93 12.80
C GLU A 221 2.71 -9.91 12.39
N LEU A 222 3.57 -10.38 13.27
CA LEU A 222 5.00 -10.44 13.03
C LEU A 222 5.46 -11.89 13.06
N SER A 223 6.37 -12.24 12.15
CA SER A 223 7.01 -13.56 12.12
C SER A 223 8.51 -13.40 11.99
N PHE A 224 9.25 -14.09 12.87
CA PHE A 224 10.71 -14.10 12.89
C PHE A 224 11.22 -15.55 12.85
N PRO A 225 12.45 -15.81 12.39
CA PRO A 225 13.04 -17.14 12.51
C PRO A 225 13.00 -17.62 13.97
N GLN A 226 12.74 -18.91 14.17
CA GLN A 226 12.50 -19.47 15.51
C GLN A 226 13.70 -19.35 16.45
N ASP A 227 14.90 -19.29 15.91
CA ASP A 227 16.16 -19.08 16.62
C ASP A 227 16.50 -17.60 16.84
N SER A 228 15.60 -16.69 16.46
CA SER A 228 15.82 -15.25 16.59
C SER A 228 15.82 -14.83 18.07
N ASN A 229 16.79 -14.01 18.41
CA ASN A 229 16.98 -13.46 19.76
C ASN A 229 16.17 -12.15 19.92
N VAL A 230 14.83 -12.26 19.85
CA VAL A 230 13.90 -11.13 19.80
C VAL A 230 13.26 -10.91 21.17
N THR A 231 13.36 -9.69 21.68
CA THR A 231 12.54 -9.19 22.80
C THR A 231 11.39 -8.36 22.23
N VAL A 232 10.17 -8.72 22.60
CA VAL A 232 8.96 -8.04 22.11
C VAL A 232 8.38 -7.17 23.22
N ASP A 233 8.32 -5.86 22.97
CA ASP A 233 7.55 -4.89 23.76
C ASP A 233 6.22 -4.64 23.04
N SER A 234 5.11 -5.07 23.66
CA SER A 234 3.78 -4.98 23.05
C SER A 234 2.88 -4.01 23.80
N TYR A 235 2.17 -3.16 23.03
CA TYR A 235 1.12 -2.29 23.54
C TYR A 235 -0.21 -2.57 22.81
N GLY A 236 -1.21 -3.03 23.55
CA GLY A 236 -2.50 -3.48 23.01
C GLY A 236 -2.79 -4.94 23.39
N THR A 237 -3.76 -5.58 22.73
CA THR A 237 -4.16 -6.96 23.03
C THR A 237 -3.18 -7.95 22.41
N LEU A 238 -2.27 -8.48 23.23
CA LEU A 238 -1.35 -9.54 22.82
C LEU A 238 -2.09 -10.89 22.77
N GLN A 239 -2.27 -11.43 21.58
CA GLN A 239 -2.92 -12.74 21.36
C GLN A 239 -1.92 -13.89 21.44
N ASN A 240 -0.73 -13.70 20.88
CA ASN A 240 0.34 -14.69 20.87
C ASN A 240 1.71 -14.04 20.87
N ASN A 241 2.67 -14.61 21.60
CA ASN A 241 4.09 -14.28 21.51
C ASN A 241 4.91 -15.54 21.78
N GLN A 242 5.55 -16.09 20.76
CA GLN A 242 6.37 -17.29 20.86
C GLN A 242 7.81 -17.00 21.36
N PHE A 243 8.16 -15.74 21.58
CA PHE A 243 9.47 -15.29 22.06
C PHE A 243 9.43 -14.80 23.52
N THR A 244 8.51 -15.32 24.34
CA THR A 244 8.43 -14.97 25.76
C THR A 244 9.63 -15.49 26.56
N GLY A 245 10.11 -14.68 27.50
CA GLY A 245 11.22 -15.08 28.38
C GLY A 245 12.61 -14.98 27.74
N ILE A 246 12.72 -14.45 26.55
CA ILE A 246 13.98 -14.20 25.85
C ILE A 246 14.42 -12.75 26.12
N GLU A 247 15.54 -12.56 26.78
CA GLU A 247 16.25 -11.28 26.79
C GLU A 247 17.15 -11.22 25.56
N GLY A 248 16.56 -10.83 24.43
CA GLY A 248 17.26 -10.74 23.16
C GLY A 248 17.89 -9.37 22.95
N ASN A 249 18.87 -9.34 22.08
CA ASN A 249 19.52 -8.11 21.64
C ASN A 249 18.82 -7.45 20.43
N VAL A 250 17.72 -8.03 19.92
CA VAL A 250 16.82 -7.43 18.95
C VAL A 250 15.55 -6.97 19.66
N LYS A 251 15.30 -5.66 19.68
CA LYS A 251 14.12 -5.08 20.34
C LYS A 251 13.04 -4.78 19.31
N VAL A 252 11.85 -5.36 19.49
CA VAL A 252 10.70 -5.15 18.62
C VAL A 252 9.56 -4.54 19.42
N LYS A 253 9.16 -3.33 19.05
CA LYS A 253 7.95 -2.70 19.56
C LYS A 253 6.80 -2.96 18.62
N ALA A 254 5.79 -3.71 19.10
CA ALA A 254 4.55 -3.97 18.40
C ALA A 254 3.39 -3.26 19.10
N ALA A 255 2.63 -2.41 18.41
CA ALA A 255 1.59 -1.62 19.04
C ALA A 255 0.31 -1.55 18.20
N THR A 256 -0.84 -1.65 18.87
CA THR A 256 -2.16 -1.34 18.30
C THR A 256 -3.08 -0.77 19.38
N ASP A 257 -3.84 0.29 19.04
CA ASP A 257 -4.81 0.84 19.97
C ASP A 257 -6.13 0.02 19.91
N MET A 258 -6.51 -0.46 18.71
CA MET A 258 -7.70 -1.30 18.49
C MET A 258 -7.35 -2.46 17.56
N GLY A 259 -7.12 -3.65 18.14
CA GLY A 259 -6.77 -4.85 17.39
C GLY A 259 -5.99 -5.85 18.21
N LYS A 260 -5.35 -6.79 17.54
CA LYS A 260 -4.58 -7.86 18.16
C LYS A 260 -3.14 -7.86 17.66
N ILE A 261 -2.24 -8.28 18.53
CA ILE A 261 -0.82 -8.48 18.23
C ILE A 261 -0.53 -9.97 18.29
N SER A 262 0.11 -10.49 17.26
CA SER A 262 0.60 -11.87 17.21
C SER A 262 2.06 -11.88 16.77
N VAL A 263 2.91 -12.57 17.50
CA VAL A 263 4.33 -12.73 17.19
C VAL A 263 4.67 -14.22 17.15
N ASN A 264 5.06 -14.69 15.98
CA ASN A 264 5.22 -16.09 15.64
C ASN A 264 6.67 -16.42 15.25
N GLY A 265 7.11 -17.65 15.53
CA GLY A 265 8.33 -18.23 14.99
C GLY A 265 8.06 -18.97 13.66
N TYR A 266 9.06 -19.06 12.77
CA TYR A 266 8.98 -19.89 11.54
C TYR A 266 10.31 -20.58 11.28
#